data_8d09e54c9a42a36d72aa3fbcc39614a1
#
_entry.id   8d09e54c9a42a36d72aa3fbcc39614a1
#
_cell.length_a   1.000
_cell.length_b   1.000
_cell.length_c   1.000
_cell.angle_alpha   90.00
_cell.angle_beta   90.00
_cell.angle_gamma   90.00
#
_symmetry.space_group_name_H-M   'P 1'
#
loop_
_entity.id
_entity.type
_entity.pdbx_description
1 polymer ?
#
loop_
_entity_poly.entity_id
_entity_poly.type
_entity_poly.pdbx_seq_one_letter_code
_entity_poly.pdbx_strand_id
1 'polypeptide(L)' 'MNKNILEFVAFCISGLALRLNLSQNEVYSRLKGSGILDNYIIPSYDVLHTFSSRYLMDDLAEYMEEK' A
#
# COMPACT_ATOMS: atom_id res chain seq x y z
N MET A 1 11.03 -1.89 11.53
CA MET A 1 10.25 -2.66 10.52
C MET A 1 11.10 -3.81 10.02
N ASN A 2 10.56 -5.02 9.99
CA ASN A 2 11.37 -6.14 9.51
C ASN A 2 11.45 -6.15 7.98
N LYS A 3 12.38 -6.95 7.46
CA LYS A 3 12.65 -6.99 6.03
C LYS A 3 11.42 -7.38 5.20
N ASN A 4 10.64 -8.34 5.67
CA ASN A 4 9.47 -8.82 4.94
C ASN A 4 8.41 -7.73 4.82
N ILE A 5 8.17 -6.99 5.89
CA ILE A 5 7.21 -5.89 5.88
C ILE A 5 7.71 -4.77 4.97
N LEU A 6 9.01 -4.46 5.04
CA LEU A 6 9.59 -3.41 4.20
C LEU A 6 9.44 -3.75 2.72
N GLU A 7 9.73 -5.00 2.34
CA GLU A 7 9.57 -5.45 0.96
C GLU A 7 8.11 -5.39 0.52
N PHE A 8 7.20 -5.75 1.41
CA PHE A 8 5.77 -5.69 1.13
C PHE A 8 5.30 -4.26 0.91
N VAL A 9 5.76 -3.33 1.75
CA VAL A 9 5.43 -1.90 1.60
C VAL A 9 5.92 -1.39 0.25
N ALA A 10 7.15 -1.73 -0.12
CA ALA A 10 7.71 -1.33 -1.42
C ALA A 10 6.88 -1.90 -2.57
N PHE A 11 6.43 -3.15 -2.46
CA PHE A 11 5.57 -3.78 -3.45
C PHE A 11 4.24 -3.03 -3.57
N CYS A 12 3.63 -2.65 -2.46
CA CYS A 12 2.37 -1.91 -2.47
C CYS A 12 2.54 -0.56 -3.15
N ILE A 13 3.61 0.16 -2.82
CA ILE A 13 3.87 1.48 -3.41
C ILE A 13 4.07 1.37 -4.91
N SER A 14 4.88 0.41 -5.36
CA SER A 14 5.15 0.21 -6.78
C SER A 14 3.88 -0.15 -7.55
N GLY A 15 3.07 -1.06 -6.99
CA GLY A 15 1.84 -1.48 -7.63
C GLY A 15 0.82 -0.36 -7.73
N LEU A 16 0.67 0.41 -6.67
CA LEU A 16 -0.25 1.54 -6.68
C LEU A 16 0.21 2.66 -7.62
N ALA A 17 1.52 2.88 -7.71
CA ALA A 17 2.07 3.88 -8.62
C ALA A 17 1.69 3.54 -10.06
N LEU A 18 1.82 2.27 -10.45
CA LEU A 18 1.43 1.83 -11.78
C LEU A 18 -0.08 1.94 -11.99
N ARG A 19 -0.85 1.48 -11.02
CA ARG A 19 -2.31 1.46 -11.15
C ARG A 19 -2.90 2.87 -11.22
N LEU A 20 -2.38 3.80 -10.43
CA LEU A 20 -2.93 5.15 -10.32
C LEU A 20 -2.23 6.15 -11.24
N ASN A 21 -1.21 5.69 -11.96
CA ASN A 21 -0.41 6.56 -12.83
C ASN A 21 0.20 7.73 -12.05
N LEU A 22 0.77 7.40 -10.90
CA LEU A 22 1.43 8.36 -10.01
C LEU A 22 2.88 7.94 -9.81
N SER A 23 3.72 8.87 -9.38
CA SER A 23 5.07 8.51 -8.97
C SER A 23 5.04 7.74 -7.65
N GLN A 24 6.08 6.97 -7.37
CA GLN A 24 6.20 6.26 -6.10
C GLN A 24 6.26 7.24 -4.92
N ASN A 25 6.92 8.37 -5.10
CA ASN A 25 6.98 9.40 -4.07
C ASN A 25 5.60 9.95 -3.74
N GLU A 26 4.78 10.17 -4.76
CA GLU A 26 3.41 10.66 -4.55
C GLU A 26 2.57 9.62 -3.82
N VAL A 27 2.66 8.36 -4.21
CA VAL A 27 1.93 7.28 -3.53
C VAL A 27 2.37 7.19 -2.07
N TYR A 28 3.67 7.19 -1.82
CA TYR A 28 4.19 7.14 -0.46
C TYR A 28 3.65 8.30 0.38
N SER A 29 3.69 9.51 -0.16
CA SER A 29 3.21 10.71 0.54
C SER A 29 1.75 10.59 0.91
N ARG A 30 0.93 10.08 0.00
CA ARG A 30 -0.51 9.91 0.25
C ARG A 30 -0.79 8.83 1.29
N LEU A 31 -0.08 7.71 1.20
CA LEU A 31 -0.26 6.62 2.17
C LEU A 31 0.19 7.06 3.57
N LYS A 32 1.29 7.78 3.65
CA LYS A 32 1.82 8.27 4.92
C LYS A 32 0.93 9.34 5.51
N GLY A 33 0.56 10.32 4.70
CA GLY A 33 -0.24 11.46 5.16
C GLY A 33 -1.65 11.09 5.58
N SER A 34 -2.25 10.07 4.95
CA SER A 34 -3.60 9.63 5.28
C SER A 34 -3.64 8.66 6.45
N GLY A 35 -2.48 8.13 6.88
CA GLY A 35 -2.41 7.12 7.91
C GLY A 35 -2.58 5.70 7.42
N ILE A 36 -2.85 5.50 6.13
CA ILE A 36 -3.07 4.16 5.57
C ILE A 36 -1.82 3.29 5.76
N LEU A 37 -0.64 3.86 5.55
CA LEU A 37 0.61 3.10 5.69
C LEU A 37 0.79 2.61 7.13
N ASP A 38 0.71 3.50 8.10
CA ASP A 38 1.03 3.18 9.50
C ASP A 38 -0.11 2.49 10.23
N ASN A 39 -1.36 2.75 9.85
CA ASN A 39 -2.51 2.24 10.58
C ASN A 39 -3.21 1.07 9.89
N TYR A 40 -2.89 0.79 8.63
CA TYR A 40 -3.53 -0.30 7.88
C TYR A 40 -2.51 -1.25 7.27
N ILE A 41 -1.63 -0.77 6.38
CA ILE A 41 -0.73 -1.66 5.63
C ILE A 41 0.23 -2.39 6.56
N ILE A 42 0.94 -1.66 7.42
CA ILE A 42 1.95 -2.27 8.29
C ILE A 42 1.32 -3.17 9.34
N PRO A 43 0.30 -2.71 10.12
CA PRO A 43 -0.31 -3.58 11.14
C PRO A 43 -1.02 -4.79 10.58
N SER A 44 -1.53 -4.70 9.36
CA SER A 44 -2.31 -5.78 8.74
C SER A 44 -1.50 -6.64 7.78
N TYR A 45 -0.18 -6.53 7.81
CA TYR A 45 0.70 -7.28 6.92
C TYR A 45 0.35 -8.77 6.88
N ASP A 46 0.11 -9.38 8.05
CA ASP A 46 -0.16 -10.82 8.14
C ASP A 46 -1.36 -11.25 7.28
N VAL A 47 -2.36 -10.38 7.17
CA VAL A 47 -3.55 -10.65 6.35
C VAL A 47 -3.32 -10.21 4.91
N LEU A 48 -2.83 -8.99 4.73
CA LEU A 48 -2.74 -8.38 3.41
C LEU A 48 -1.78 -9.11 2.48
N HIS A 49 -0.68 -9.65 3.01
CA HIS A 49 0.30 -10.33 2.15
C HIS A 49 -0.21 -11.65 1.59
N THR A 50 -1.35 -12.15 2.08
CA THR A 50 -1.96 -13.37 1.55
C THR A 50 -2.89 -13.10 0.34
N PHE A 51 -3.21 -11.84 0.10
CA PHE A 51 -4.08 -11.47 -1.02
C PHE A 51 -3.34 -11.59 -2.34
N SER A 52 -4.07 -11.84 -3.44
CA SER A 52 -3.49 -11.71 -4.77
C SER A 52 -3.10 -10.25 -5.00
N SER A 53 -2.11 -10.03 -5.90
CA SER A 53 -1.68 -8.66 -6.23
C SER A 53 -2.85 -7.79 -6.67
N ARG A 54 -3.69 -8.33 -7.53
CA ARG A 54 -4.82 -7.60 -8.09
C ARG A 54 -5.81 -7.19 -7.00
N TYR A 55 -6.17 -8.13 -6.15
CA TYR A 55 -7.12 -7.86 -5.08
C TYR A 55 -6.54 -6.85 -4.10
N LEU A 56 -5.26 -6.99 -3.76
CA LEU A 56 -4.59 -6.07 -2.85
C LEU A 56 -4.58 -4.65 -3.42
N MET A 57 -4.23 -4.50 -4.70
CA MET A 57 -4.17 -3.17 -5.32
C MET A 57 -5.57 -2.55 -5.41
N ASP A 58 -6.60 -3.35 -5.71
CA ASP A 58 -7.97 -2.86 -5.73
C ASP A 58 -8.39 -2.36 -4.35
N ASP A 59 -8.08 -3.14 -3.30
CA ASP A 59 -8.40 -2.80 -1.93
C ASP A 59 -7.71 -1.49 -1.50
N LEU A 60 -6.40 -1.38 -1.75
CA LEU A 60 -5.64 -0.21 -1.34
C LEU A 60 -6.04 1.03 -2.12
N ALA A 61 -6.30 0.90 -3.42
CA ALA A 61 -6.73 2.03 -4.24
C ALA A 61 -8.07 2.57 -3.74
N GLU A 62 -9.00 1.67 -3.43
CA GLU A 62 -10.30 2.06 -2.89
C GLU A 62 -10.15 2.75 -1.54
N TYR A 63 -9.28 2.21 -0.68
CA TYR A 63 -9.03 2.78 0.63
C TYR A 63 -8.47 4.20 0.51
N MET A 64 -7.59 4.42 -0.46
CA MET A 64 -7.02 5.75 -0.71
C MET A 64 -8.08 6.75 -1.16
N GLU A 65 -9.06 6.32 -1.93
CA GLU A 65 -10.14 7.21 -2.38
C GLU A 65 -11.03 7.66 -1.23
N GLU A 66 -11.15 6.85 -0.18
CA GLU A 66 -11.99 7.18 0.97
C GLU A 66 -11.29 8.12 1.94
N LYS A 67 -9.99 8.27 1.81
CA LYS A 67 -9.19 9.13 2.68
C LYS A 67 -8.76 10.39 1.95
#